data_f1724cbbba59350d193a5054824b32b3
#
_entry.id   f1724cbbba59350d193a5054824b32b3
#
_cell.length_a   1.000
_cell.length_b   1.000
_cell.length_c   1.000
_cell.angle_alpha   90.00
_cell.angle_beta   90.00
_cell.angle_gamma   90.00
#
_symmetry.space_group_name_H-M   'P 1'
#
loop_
_entity.id
_entity.type
_entity.pdbx_description
1 polymer ?
#
loop_
_entity_poly.entity_id
_entity_poly.type
_entity_poly.pdbx_seq_one_letter_code
_entity_poly.pdbx_strand_id
1 'polypeptide(L)'
;PDAPLPPSHGFTTRDITQDIEAELVIHDSWIDEDGATPETPLNIRAITIFNRLHDCGWLRLDRHGVDKRVSMTPTVNQFLGQLINFAETGPIYVAGKIRSIEANLKLVMEGAGGDSLSEAADQARHLLEHIRNTGTNVRDLMSSLGAEETTAQYVRGFFSGFIEQVFIGDYKELRTREHPLSRRPQILHWADELHGSEQNRERMITWYETRRFQGDRARAERMFERDVQKLRDIQRIDDYLERLD
;
A
#
# COMPACT_ATOMS: atom_id res chain seq x y z
N PRO A 1 14.28 -5.28 -13.60
CA PRO A 1 14.58 -5.70 -14.96
C PRO A 1 13.30 -5.57 -15.75
N ASP A 2 13.35 -4.74 -16.80
CA ASP A 2 12.20 -4.41 -17.63
C ASP A 2 11.68 -5.69 -18.30
N ALA A 3 10.52 -6.17 -17.86
CA ALA A 3 9.84 -7.24 -18.56
C ALA A 3 9.55 -6.75 -20.01
N PRO A 4 9.81 -7.54 -21.05
CA PRO A 4 9.52 -7.13 -22.41
C PRO A 4 8.03 -6.80 -22.55
N LEU A 5 7.71 -5.75 -23.29
CA LEU A 5 6.33 -5.40 -23.58
C LEU A 5 5.57 -6.62 -24.12
N PRO A 6 4.36 -6.88 -23.63
CA PRO A 6 3.59 -8.02 -24.11
C PRO A 6 3.38 -7.92 -25.61
N PRO A 7 3.44 -9.05 -26.35
CA PRO A 7 3.20 -9.04 -27.78
C PRO A 7 1.80 -8.49 -28.08
N SER A 8 1.67 -7.73 -29.16
CA SER A 8 0.42 -7.03 -29.55
C SER A 8 -0.84 -7.91 -29.62
N HIS A 9 -0.66 -9.22 -29.68
CA HIS A 9 -1.75 -10.22 -29.80
C HIS A 9 -1.86 -11.16 -28.59
N GLY A 10 -1.23 -10.84 -27.45
CA GLY A 10 -1.21 -11.70 -26.26
C GLY A 10 -0.22 -12.86 -26.37
N PHE A 11 -0.13 -13.65 -25.32
CA PHE A 11 0.75 -14.80 -25.20
C PHE A 11 0.06 -16.07 -25.69
N THR A 12 0.83 -17.10 -26.06
CA THR A 12 0.25 -18.43 -26.29
C THR A 12 0.09 -19.16 -24.96
N THR A 13 -0.78 -20.18 -24.92
CA THR A 13 -0.90 -21.04 -23.73
C THR A 13 0.44 -21.66 -23.36
N ARG A 14 1.26 -22.01 -24.38
CA ARG A 14 2.58 -22.58 -24.18
C ARG A 14 3.53 -21.61 -23.50
N ASP A 15 3.53 -20.34 -23.89
CA ASP A 15 4.39 -19.32 -23.30
C ASP A 15 4.08 -19.20 -21.80
N ILE A 16 2.80 -19.06 -21.46
CA ILE A 16 2.38 -18.91 -20.06
C ILE A 16 2.69 -20.16 -19.23
N THR A 17 2.45 -21.37 -19.79
CA THR A 17 2.78 -22.59 -19.04
C THR A 17 4.28 -22.77 -18.85
N GLN A 18 5.12 -22.34 -19.78
CA GLN A 18 6.57 -22.34 -19.61
C GLN A 18 7.03 -21.33 -18.55
N ASP A 19 6.42 -20.14 -18.50
CA ASP A 19 6.71 -19.14 -17.48
C ASP A 19 6.32 -19.66 -16.08
N ILE A 20 5.15 -20.29 -15.94
CA ILE A 20 4.71 -20.93 -14.69
C ILE A 20 5.69 -22.05 -14.29
N GLU A 21 6.11 -22.88 -15.25
CA GLU A 21 7.07 -23.96 -15.00
C GLU A 21 8.43 -23.40 -14.50
N ALA A 22 8.91 -22.33 -15.12
CA ALA A 22 10.14 -21.65 -14.71
C ALA A 22 10.03 -21.07 -13.29
N GLU A 23 8.88 -20.49 -12.95
CA GLU A 23 8.63 -19.94 -11.62
C GLU A 23 8.54 -21.04 -10.55
N LEU A 24 7.92 -22.18 -10.87
CA LEU A 24 7.86 -23.34 -9.96
C LEU A 24 9.23 -23.92 -9.63
N VAL A 25 10.22 -23.77 -10.51
CA VAL A 25 11.62 -24.18 -10.22
C VAL A 25 12.24 -23.30 -9.12
N ILE A 26 11.85 -22.04 -9.07
CA ILE A 26 12.42 -21.04 -8.15
C ILE A 26 11.59 -20.98 -6.85
N HIS A 27 10.27 -20.96 -6.96
CA HIS A 27 9.35 -20.79 -5.85
C HIS A 27 8.25 -21.87 -5.90
N ASP A 28 8.49 -23.02 -5.28
CA ASP A 28 7.53 -24.11 -5.19
C ASP A 28 6.68 -24.02 -3.92
N SER A 29 5.74 -23.10 -3.89
CA SER A 29 4.82 -22.91 -2.76
C SER A 29 3.44 -23.59 -2.94
N TRP A 30 3.25 -24.34 -4.03
CA TRP A 30 1.93 -24.88 -4.44
C TRP A 30 1.77 -26.39 -4.20
N ILE A 31 2.64 -27.00 -3.41
CA ILE A 31 2.71 -28.46 -3.27
C ILE A 31 1.41 -29.08 -2.75
N ASP A 32 0.67 -28.38 -1.88
CA ASP A 32 -0.45 -28.96 -1.15
C ASP A 32 -1.85 -28.59 -1.69
N GLU A 33 -1.97 -27.63 -2.59
CA GLU A 33 -3.28 -27.03 -2.91
C GLU A 33 -4.04 -27.73 -4.05
N ASP A 34 -3.35 -28.40 -4.99
CA ASP A 34 -3.97 -29.00 -6.20
C ASP A 34 -3.89 -30.53 -6.25
N GLY A 35 -3.63 -31.21 -5.12
CA GLY A 35 -3.41 -32.65 -5.10
C GLY A 35 -2.12 -33.06 -5.82
N ALA A 36 -1.23 -32.10 -6.09
CA ALA A 36 0.08 -32.36 -6.62
C ALA A 36 0.97 -32.99 -5.54
N THR A 37 1.72 -34.01 -5.89
CA THR A 37 2.74 -34.61 -5.03
C THR A 37 4.12 -34.10 -5.46
N PRO A 38 5.15 -34.22 -4.61
CA PRO A 38 6.53 -33.88 -5.00
C PRO A 38 7.01 -34.62 -6.27
N GLU A 39 6.42 -35.77 -6.58
CA GLU A 39 6.74 -36.56 -7.77
C GLU A 39 5.98 -36.08 -9.01
N THR A 40 4.99 -35.20 -8.90
CA THR A 40 4.23 -34.71 -10.07
C THR A 40 5.15 -33.86 -10.95
N PRO A 41 5.29 -34.19 -12.25
CA PRO A 41 6.15 -33.42 -13.16
C PRO A 41 5.75 -31.94 -13.22
N LEU A 42 6.75 -31.03 -13.26
CA LEU A 42 6.54 -29.58 -13.26
C LEU A 42 5.62 -29.09 -14.39
N ASN A 43 5.75 -29.68 -15.58
CA ASN A 43 4.90 -29.33 -16.71
C ASN A 43 3.40 -29.68 -16.47
N ILE A 44 3.13 -30.77 -15.75
CA ILE A 44 1.76 -31.13 -15.37
C ILE A 44 1.22 -30.14 -14.35
N ARG A 45 2.04 -29.79 -13.37
CA ARG A 45 1.69 -28.78 -12.35
C ARG A 45 1.44 -27.42 -12.98
N ALA A 46 2.31 -26.98 -13.91
CA ALA A 46 2.13 -25.72 -14.64
C ALA A 46 0.81 -25.67 -15.43
N ILE A 47 0.43 -26.78 -16.08
CA ILE A 47 -0.85 -26.90 -16.78
C ILE A 47 -2.02 -26.83 -15.80
N THR A 48 -1.94 -27.49 -14.66
CA THR A 48 -2.98 -27.45 -13.61
C THR A 48 -3.18 -26.04 -13.10
N ILE A 49 -2.10 -25.33 -12.78
CA ILE A 49 -2.13 -23.92 -12.34
C ILE A 49 -2.74 -23.04 -13.45
N PHE A 50 -2.30 -23.20 -14.70
CA PHE A 50 -2.85 -22.46 -15.83
C PHE A 50 -4.38 -22.65 -15.95
N ASN A 51 -4.85 -23.90 -15.91
CA ASN A 51 -6.28 -24.21 -16.01
C ASN A 51 -7.05 -23.57 -14.85
N ARG A 52 -6.51 -23.62 -13.64
CA ARG A 52 -7.11 -22.98 -12.47
C ARG A 52 -7.22 -21.47 -12.63
N LEU A 53 -6.15 -20.79 -13.09
CA LEU A 53 -6.18 -19.34 -13.36
C LEU A 53 -7.23 -18.99 -14.43
N HIS A 54 -7.39 -19.85 -15.44
CA HIS A 54 -8.41 -19.69 -16.46
C HIS A 54 -9.83 -19.90 -15.88
N ASP A 55 -10.04 -20.98 -15.14
CA ASP A 55 -11.35 -21.35 -14.58
C ASP A 55 -11.82 -20.35 -13.52
N CYS A 56 -10.87 -19.75 -12.77
CA CYS A 56 -11.14 -18.64 -11.84
C CYS A 56 -11.34 -17.28 -12.53
N GLY A 57 -11.28 -17.22 -13.86
CA GLY A 57 -11.50 -15.98 -14.62
C GLY A 57 -10.34 -14.97 -14.59
N TRP A 58 -9.17 -15.38 -14.11
CA TRP A 58 -7.97 -14.53 -14.12
C TRP A 58 -7.39 -14.40 -15.52
N LEU A 59 -7.43 -15.49 -16.28
CA LEU A 59 -6.99 -15.56 -17.67
C LEU A 59 -8.17 -15.73 -18.61
N ARG A 60 -8.06 -15.14 -19.79
CA ARG A 60 -9.01 -15.29 -20.90
C ARG A 60 -8.30 -15.94 -22.08
N LEU A 61 -9.02 -16.85 -22.75
CA LEU A 61 -8.58 -17.48 -23.99
C LEU A 61 -9.36 -16.84 -25.14
N ASP A 62 -8.69 -15.99 -25.90
CA ASP A 62 -9.26 -15.35 -27.07
C ASP A 62 -8.82 -16.09 -28.35
N ARG A 63 -9.77 -16.32 -29.28
CA ARG A 63 -9.45 -16.90 -30.57
C ARG A 63 -8.98 -15.83 -31.53
N HIS A 64 -7.75 -15.95 -32.01
CA HIS A 64 -7.19 -15.13 -33.09
C HIS A 64 -6.89 -16.02 -34.29
N GLY A 65 -7.85 -16.15 -35.19
CA GLY A 65 -7.77 -17.09 -36.32
C GLY A 65 -7.69 -18.57 -35.87
N VAL A 66 -6.60 -19.22 -36.17
CA VAL A 66 -6.34 -20.61 -35.78
C VAL A 66 -5.74 -20.74 -34.39
N ASP A 67 -5.13 -19.66 -33.89
CA ASP A 67 -4.40 -19.64 -32.62
C ASP A 67 -5.29 -19.22 -31.46
N LYS A 68 -5.06 -19.84 -30.30
CA LYS A 68 -5.60 -19.39 -29.00
C LYS A 68 -4.57 -18.50 -28.34
N ARG A 69 -5.00 -17.29 -27.99
CA ARG A 69 -4.19 -16.32 -27.26
C ARG A 69 -4.69 -16.16 -25.85
N VAL A 70 -3.75 -16.03 -24.92
CA VAL A 70 -4.01 -15.81 -23.51
C VAL A 70 -3.85 -14.34 -23.20
N SER A 71 -4.82 -13.77 -22.53
CA SER A 71 -4.74 -12.42 -21.97
C SER A 71 -5.23 -12.45 -20.52
N MET A 72 -4.69 -11.56 -19.70
CA MET A 72 -5.22 -11.36 -18.35
C MET A 72 -6.49 -10.53 -18.42
N THR A 73 -7.49 -10.88 -17.59
CA THR A 73 -8.70 -10.04 -17.46
C THR A 73 -8.32 -8.64 -17.02
N PRO A 74 -8.87 -7.57 -17.61
CA PRO A 74 -8.49 -6.19 -17.29
C PRO A 74 -8.56 -5.86 -15.80
N THR A 75 -9.61 -6.33 -15.12
CA THR A 75 -9.80 -6.13 -13.67
C THR A 75 -8.68 -6.80 -12.86
N VAL A 76 -8.32 -8.04 -13.21
CA VAL A 76 -7.23 -8.77 -12.54
C VAL A 76 -5.88 -8.09 -12.81
N ASN A 77 -5.63 -7.67 -14.05
CA ASN A 77 -4.40 -6.97 -14.42
C ASN A 77 -4.24 -5.66 -13.62
N GLN A 78 -5.32 -4.88 -13.52
CA GLN A 78 -5.33 -3.65 -12.73
C GLN A 78 -5.09 -3.93 -11.24
N PHE A 79 -5.69 -4.99 -10.72
CA PHE A 79 -5.55 -5.43 -9.35
C PHE A 79 -4.09 -5.84 -9.03
N LEU A 80 -3.52 -6.75 -9.84
CA LEU A 80 -2.14 -7.18 -9.64
C LEU A 80 -1.15 -6.02 -9.81
N GLY A 81 -1.39 -5.13 -10.78
CA GLY A 81 -0.57 -3.93 -10.95
C GLY A 81 -0.58 -3.03 -9.72
N GLN A 82 -1.73 -2.85 -9.08
CA GLN A 82 -1.82 -2.10 -7.82
C GLN A 82 -1.12 -2.81 -6.66
N LEU A 83 -1.25 -4.14 -6.57
CA LEU A 83 -0.56 -4.94 -5.55
C LEU A 83 0.96 -4.88 -5.69
N ILE A 84 1.45 -5.09 -6.91
CA ILE A 84 2.89 -5.03 -7.20
C ILE A 84 3.43 -3.64 -6.85
N ASN A 85 2.76 -2.60 -7.35
CA ASN A 85 3.14 -1.23 -7.05
C ASN A 85 3.13 -0.94 -5.54
N PHE A 86 2.14 -1.47 -4.83
CA PHE A 86 2.06 -1.33 -3.38
C PHE A 86 3.18 -2.11 -2.68
N ALA A 87 3.45 -3.35 -3.08
CA ALA A 87 4.52 -4.17 -2.51
C ALA A 87 5.91 -3.55 -2.74
N GLU A 88 6.15 -3.00 -3.92
CA GLU A 88 7.43 -2.41 -4.28
C GLU A 88 7.64 -1.01 -3.70
N THR A 89 6.61 -0.18 -3.71
CA THR A 89 6.74 1.24 -3.36
C THR A 89 6.10 1.62 -2.03
N GLY A 90 5.13 0.85 -1.55
CA GLY A 90 4.37 1.16 -0.35
C GLY A 90 5.23 1.34 0.91
N PRO A 91 6.07 0.38 1.28
CA PRO A 91 6.94 0.49 2.47
C PRO A 91 7.93 1.65 2.38
N ILE A 92 8.53 1.85 1.20
CA ILE A 92 9.50 2.94 0.94
C ILE A 92 8.78 4.29 1.01
N TYR A 93 7.59 4.39 0.46
CA TYR A 93 6.76 5.60 0.49
C TYR A 93 6.39 5.97 1.93
N VAL A 94 5.85 5.02 2.71
CA VAL A 94 5.47 5.22 4.10
C VAL A 94 6.69 5.64 4.94
N ALA A 95 7.81 4.94 4.80
CA ALA A 95 9.06 5.26 5.49
C ALA A 95 9.57 6.66 5.14
N GLY A 96 9.52 7.03 3.87
CA GLY A 96 9.92 8.36 3.39
C GLY A 96 9.04 9.46 3.99
N LYS A 97 7.72 9.26 4.00
CA LYS A 97 6.76 10.21 4.56
C LYS A 97 6.93 10.40 6.07
N ILE A 98 7.05 9.32 6.83
CA ILE A 98 7.26 9.39 8.28
C ILE A 98 8.56 10.13 8.62
N ARG A 99 9.65 9.84 7.91
CA ARG A 99 10.92 10.58 8.11
C ARG A 99 10.80 12.06 7.76
N SER A 100 10.07 12.39 6.72
CA SER A 100 9.83 13.79 6.33
C SER A 100 9.01 14.52 7.38
N ILE A 101 7.95 13.93 7.92
CA ILE A 101 7.13 14.50 9.00
C ILE A 101 7.99 14.74 10.24
N GLU A 102 8.77 13.72 10.66
CA GLU A 102 9.66 13.83 11.82
C GLU A 102 10.68 14.95 11.64
N ALA A 103 11.34 15.02 10.49
CA ALA A 103 12.35 16.04 10.20
C ALA A 103 11.76 17.46 10.26
N ASN A 104 10.60 17.67 9.65
CA ASN A 104 9.92 18.97 9.67
C ASN A 104 9.47 19.36 11.09
N LEU A 105 8.91 18.42 11.86
CA LEU A 105 8.53 18.69 13.25
C LEU A 105 9.74 18.98 14.12
N LYS A 106 10.85 18.29 13.93
CA LYS A 106 12.09 18.58 14.63
C LYS A 106 12.53 20.02 14.38
N LEU A 107 12.50 20.48 13.12
CA LEU A 107 12.80 21.88 12.79
C LEU A 107 11.85 22.86 13.51
N VAL A 108 10.56 22.54 13.58
CA VAL A 108 9.59 23.36 14.34
C VAL A 108 9.95 23.42 15.82
N MET A 109 10.31 22.30 16.43
CA MET A 109 10.74 22.27 17.84
C MET A 109 12.03 23.04 18.08
N GLU A 110 12.94 23.09 17.10
CA GLU A 110 14.18 23.85 17.11
C GLU A 110 13.97 25.33 16.77
N GLY A 111 12.76 25.80 16.53
CA GLY A 111 12.42 27.21 16.33
C GLY A 111 12.05 27.62 14.91
N ALA A 112 11.95 26.68 13.97
CA ALA A 112 11.46 26.96 12.61
C ALA A 112 10.00 27.46 12.61
N GLY A 113 9.62 28.08 11.50
CA GLY A 113 8.31 28.69 11.33
C GLY A 113 7.18 27.72 11.00
N GLY A 114 5.98 28.26 10.83
CA GLY A 114 4.77 27.49 10.52
C GLY A 114 4.75 26.87 9.13
N ASP A 115 5.67 27.21 8.24
CA ASP A 115 5.88 26.52 6.95
C ASP A 115 6.28 25.06 7.17
N SER A 116 7.25 24.80 8.06
CA SER A 116 7.66 23.44 8.42
C SER A 116 6.53 22.68 9.12
N LEU A 117 5.73 23.34 9.97
CA LEU A 117 4.56 22.73 10.59
C LEU A 117 3.50 22.36 9.54
N SER A 118 3.19 23.27 8.61
CA SER A 118 2.24 23.05 7.55
C SER A 118 2.66 21.91 6.62
N GLU A 119 3.96 21.84 6.27
CA GLU A 119 4.51 20.76 5.46
C GLU A 119 4.41 19.41 6.17
N ALA A 120 4.78 19.33 7.45
CA ALA A 120 4.63 18.13 8.26
C ALA A 120 3.16 17.65 8.30
N ALA A 121 2.24 18.59 8.51
CA ALA A 121 0.81 18.31 8.57
C ALA A 121 0.24 17.84 7.21
N ASP A 122 0.68 18.43 6.11
CA ASP A 122 0.25 18.01 4.77
C ASP A 122 0.83 16.63 4.40
N GLN A 123 2.08 16.34 4.78
CA GLN A 123 2.65 15.00 4.62
C GLN A 123 1.91 13.95 5.44
N ALA A 124 1.50 14.29 6.67
CA ALA A 124 0.70 13.41 7.52
C ALA A 124 -0.66 13.09 6.89
N ARG A 125 -1.35 14.11 6.40
CA ARG A 125 -2.62 13.94 5.68
C ARG A 125 -2.47 13.06 4.43
N HIS A 126 -1.48 13.33 3.59
CA HIS A 126 -1.23 12.54 2.38
C HIS A 126 -0.90 11.08 2.69
N LEU A 127 -0.15 10.84 3.77
CA LEU A 127 0.13 9.48 4.23
C LEU A 127 -1.15 8.73 4.59
N LEU A 128 -2.03 9.34 5.38
CA LEU A 128 -3.31 8.74 5.77
C LEU A 128 -4.25 8.52 4.59
N GLU A 129 -4.32 9.49 3.67
CA GLU A 129 -5.11 9.37 2.43
C GLU A 129 -4.59 8.22 1.56
N HIS A 130 -3.28 8.07 1.45
CA HIS A 130 -2.66 6.97 0.70
C HIS A 130 -3.04 5.60 1.29
N ILE A 131 -2.85 5.42 2.60
CA ILE A 131 -3.19 4.16 3.29
C ILE A 131 -4.68 3.86 3.15
N ARG A 132 -5.55 4.84 3.37
CA ARG A 132 -7.00 4.68 3.25
C ARG A 132 -7.43 4.30 1.83
N ASN A 133 -6.90 5.01 0.83
CA ASN A 133 -7.27 4.79 -0.57
C ASN A 133 -6.80 3.43 -1.06
N THR A 134 -5.60 3.00 -0.65
CA THR A 134 -5.09 1.66 -0.96
C THR A 134 -6.02 0.60 -0.38
N GLY A 135 -6.42 0.74 0.89
CA GLY A 135 -7.37 -0.18 1.53
C GLY A 135 -8.75 -0.22 0.85
N THR A 136 -9.27 0.95 0.45
CA THR A 136 -10.55 1.02 -0.27
C THR A 136 -10.45 0.36 -1.64
N ASN A 137 -9.42 0.68 -2.41
CA ASN A 137 -9.21 0.10 -3.74
C ASN A 137 -9.07 -1.42 -3.70
N VAL A 138 -8.36 -1.94 -2.69
CA VAL A 138 -8.23 -3.37 -2.45
C VAL A 138 -9.60 -4.01 -2.19
N ARG A 139 -10.40 -3.42 -1.30
CA ARG A 139 -11.75 -3.92 -0.97
C ARG A 139 -12.70 -3.88 -2.16
N ASP A 140 -12.72 -2.78 -2.92
CA ASP A 140 -13.59 -2.63 -4.10
C ASP A 140 -13.23 -3.65 -5.18
N LEU A 141 -11.94 -3.90 -5.36
CA LEU A 141 -11.45 -4.92 -6.26
C LEU A 141 -11.83 -6.34 -5.81
N MET A 142 -11.68 -6.62 -4.50
CA MET A 142 -12.13 -7.89 -3.93
C MET A 142 -13.64 -8.10 -4.15
N SER A 143 -14.45 -7.06 -3.98
CA SER A 143 -15.89 -7.15 -4.21
C SER A 143 -16.25 -7.38 -5.68
N SER A 144 -15.45 -6.84 -6.61
CA SER A 144 -15.66 -7.02 -8.06
C SER A 144 -15.22 -8.40 -8.57
N LEU A 145 -14.25 -9.03 -7.89
CA LEU A 145 -13.81 -10.41 -8.18
C LEU A 145 -14.71 -11.45 -7.50
N GLY A 146 -15.49 -11.06 -6.50
CA GLY A 146 -16.25 -11.93 -5.61
C GLY A 146 -17.56 -12.49 -6.18
N ALA A 147 -17.78 -12.49 -7.49
CA ALA A 147 -18.96 -13.13 -8.10
C ALA A 147 -18.94 -14.66 -7.98
N GLU A 148 -17.77 -15.28 -7.72
CA GLU A 148 -17.63 -16.70 -7.46
C GLU A 148 -17.00 -16.94 -6.08
N GLU A 149 -17.66 -17.73 -5.25
CA GLU A 149 -17.33 -17.96 -3.83
C GLU A 149 -15.90 -18.50 -3.62
N THR A 150 -15.42 -19.31 -4.55
CA THR A 150 -14.06 -19.88 -4.57
C THR A 150 -12.99 -18.83 -4.84
N THR A 151 -13.19 -17.94 -5.81
CA THR A 151 -12.23 -16.87 -6.15
C THR A 151 -12.09 -15.87 -5.00
N ALA A 152 -13.22 -15.54 -4.35
CA ALA A 152 -13.22 -14.64 -3.19
C ALA A 152 -12.45 -15.23 -1.99
N GLN A 153 -12.53 -16.54 -1.77
CA GLN A 153 -11.77 -17.22 -0.70
C GLN A 153 -10.27 -17.22 -0.97
N TYR A 154 -9.85 -17.47 -2.20
CA TYR A 154 -8.44 -17.43 -2.60
C TYR A 154 -7.86 -16.02 -2.52
N VAL A 155 -8.60 -15.05 -3.00
CA VAL A 155 -8.19 -13.64 -2.92
C VAL A 155 -8.09 -13.20 -1.46
N ARG A 156 -9.04 -13.57 -0.59
CA ARG A 156 -8.95 -13.30 0.86
C ARG A 156 -7.75 -13.99 1.51
N GLY A 157 -7.50 -15.28 1.20
CA GLY A 157 -6.36 -16.02 1.72
C GLY A 157 -5.03 -15.43 1.28
N PHE A 158 -4.92 -15.04 -0.01
CA PHE A 158 -3.77 -14.34 -0.54
C PHE A 158 -3.59 -12.97 0.14
N PHE A 159 -4.67 -12.21 0.34
CA PHE A 159 -4.60 -10.92 1.00
C PHE A 159 -4.27 -11.03 2.49
N SER A 160 -4.88 -11.95 3.21
CA SER A 160 -4.51 -12.19 4.61
C SER A 160 -3.04 -12.54 4.71
N GLY A 161 -2.55 -13.45 3.87
CA GLY A 161 -1.14 -13.82 3.83
C GLY A 161 -0.23 -12.68 3.36
N PHE A 162 -0.62 -11.93 2.34
CA PHE A 162 0.16 -10.83 1.78
C PHE A 162 0.16 -9.61 2.71
N ILE A 163 -0.98 -9.26 3.28
CA ILE A 163 -1.09 -8.18 4.27
C ILE A 163 -0.37 -8.59 5.55
N GLU A 164 -0.53 -9.84 6.01
CA GLU A 164 0.25 -10.37 7.13
C GLU A 164 1.74 -10.41 6.85
N GLN A 165 2.19 -10.81 5.67
CA GLN A 165 3.62 -10.88 5.36
C GLN A 165 4.24 -9.53 4.99
N VAL A 166 3.55 -8.68 4.25
CA VAL A 166 4.11 -7.42 3.75
C VAL A 166 3.74 -6.23 4.62
N PHE A 167 2.56 -6.21 5.24
CA PHE A 167 2.16 -5.16 6.18
C PHE A 167 2.36 -5.54 7.65
N ILE A 168 2.03 -6.76 8.04
CA ILE A 168 2.06 -7.23 9.43
C ILE A 168 3.36 -7.95 9.74
N GLY A 169 4.04 -8.58 8.77
CA GLY A 169 5.41 -9.06 8.92
C GLY A 169 6.35 -7.90 9.23
N ASP A 170 6.24 -6.83 8.47
CA ASP A 170 6.85 -5.54 8.80
C ASP A 170 6.25 -4.96 10.09
N TYR A 171 4.99 -5.21 10.41
CA TYR A 171 4.34 -4.77 11.65
C TYR A 171 4.83 -5.55 12.89
N LYS A 172 5.24 -6.81 12.79
CA LYS A 172 5.95 -7.52 13.87
C LYS A 172 7.39 -7.03 14.03
N GLU A 173 8.03 -6.59 12.95
CA GLU A 173 9.28 -5.84 13.00
C GLU A 173 9.11 -4.39 13.47
N LEU A 174 7.89 -3.87 13.58
CA LEU A 174 7.54 -2.56 14.17
C LEU A 174 8.13 -2.34 15.58
N ARG A 175 8.53 -3.40 16.24
CA ARG A 175 9.28 -3.34 17.51
C ARG A 175 10.77 -3.11 17.32
N THR A 176 11.28 -3.18 16.10
CA THR A 176 12.68 -2.83 15.82
C THR A 176 12.81 -1.32 15.65
N ARG A 177 13.90 -0.75 16.16
CA ARG A 177 14.19 0.71 16.06
C ARG A 177 14.27 1.23 14.63
N GLU A 178 14.29 0.35 13.65
CA GLU A 178 14.45 0.67 12.22
C GLU A 178 13.12 0.81 11.48
N HIS A 179 12.01 0.32 12.06
CA HIS A 179 10.72 0.42 11.40
C HIS A 179 10.24 1.89 11.34
N PRO A 180 9.78 2.37 10.18
CA PRO A 180 9.36 3.77 10.00
C PRO A 180 8.32 4.23 11.01
N LEU A 181 7.32 3.39 11.34
CA LEU A 181 6.29 3.72 12.31
C LEU A 181 6.80 3.76 13.77
N SER A 182 8.02 3.25 14.06
CA SER A 182 8.65 3.39 15.38
C SER A 182 8.84 4.86 15.79
N ARG A 183 8.85 5.77 14.81
CA ARG A 183 8.98 7.22 15.02
C ARG A 183 7.63 7.91 15.28
N ARG A 184 6.50 7.23 15.08
CA ARG A 184 5.15 7.76 15.30
C ARG A 184 4.92 8.30 16.71
N PRO A 185 5.33 7.61 17.79
CA PRO A 185 5.15 8.12 19.15
C PRO A 185 5.84 9.49 19.36
N GLN A 186 7.02 9.69 18.76
CA GLN A 186 7.74 10.96 18.84
C GLN A 186 7.01 12.08 18.09
N ILE A 187 6.46 11.79 16.92
CA ILE A 187 5.65 12.74 16.14
C ILE A 187 4.42 13.17 16.93
N LEU A 188 3.70 12.22 17.52
CA LEU A 188 2.52 12.49 18.35
C LEU A 188 2.88 13.29 19.60
N HIS A 189 3.99 12.95 20.26
CA HIS A 189 4.50 13.69 21.40
C HIS A 189 4.79 15.16 21.04
N TRP A 190 5.47 15.44 19.95
CA TRP A 190 5.73 16.81 19.50
C TRP A 190 4.46 17.55 19.09
N ALA A 191 3.51 16.88 18.46
CA ALA A 191 2.20 17.48 18.13
C ALA A 191 1.44 17.89 19.40
N ASP A 192 1.49 17.07 20.44
CA ASP A 192 0.88 17.37 21.74
C ASP A 192 1.61 18.48 22.47
N GLU A 193 2.94 18.50 22.42
CA GLU A 193 3.76 19.57 23.00
C GLU A 193 3.51 20.92 22.31
N LEU A 194 3.43 20.93 20.97
CA LEU A 194 3.08 22.15 20.21
C LEU A 194 1.71 22.70 20.59
N HIS A 195 0.74 21.82 20.80
CA HIS A 195 -0.61 22.22 21.19
C HIS A 195 -0.70 22.65 22.67
N GLY A 196 -0.01 21.92 23.56
CA GLY A 196 -0.10 22.11 25.01
C GLY A 196 0.77 23.25 25.54
N SER A 197 1.84 23.60 24.82
CA SER A 197 2.73 24.72 25.22
C SER A 197 2.20 26.04 24.68
N GLU A 198 1.77 26.90 25.56
CA GLU A 198 1.30 28.26 25.22
C GLU A 198 2.34 29.03 24.39
N GLN A 199 3.62 28.92 24.76
CA GLN A 199 4.72 29.57 24.05
C GLN A 199 4.86 29.04 22.60
N ASN A 200 4.84 27.75 22.39
CA ASN A 200 4.95 27.14 21.05
C ASN A 200 3.70 27.46 20.22
N ARG A 201 2.54 27.36 20.82
CA ARG A 201 1.26 27.68 20.19
C ARG A 201 1.24 29.12 19.71
N GLU A 202 1.57 30.07 20.58
CA GLU A 202 1.59 31.50 20.26
C GLU A 202 2.61 31.83 19.17
N ARG A 203 3.79 31.23 19.23
CA ARG A 203 4.84 31.39 18.22
C ARG A 203 4.33 30.95 16.82
N MET A 204 3.64 29.81 16.73
CA MET A 204 3.11 29.31 15.46
C MET A 204 1.94 30.17 14.95
N ILE A 205 1.01 30.52 15.83
CA ILE A 205 -0.12 31.41 15.48
C ILE A 205 0.38 32.73 14.95
N THR A 206 1.33 33.38 15.66
CA THR A 206 1.93 34.64 15.22
C THR A 206 2.62 34.51 13.87
N TRP A 207 3.30 33.39 13.63
CA TRP A 207 3.92 33.13 12.34
C TRP A 207 2.86 33.03 11.21
N TYR A 208 1.77 32.26 11.40
CA TYR A 208 0.68 32.18 10.42
C TYR A 208 -0.01 33.53 10.22
N GLU A 209 -0.27 34.26 11.30
CA GLU A 209 -0.91 35.58 11.26
C GLU A 209 -0.10 36.54 10.39
N THR A 210 1.20 36.63 10.64
CA THR A 210 2.07 37.60 9.96
C THR A 210 2.44 37.20 8.56
N ARG A 211 2.77 35.92 8.33
CA ARG A 211 3.34 35.43 7.06
C ARG A 211 2.30 34.93 6.07
N ARG A 212 1.15 34.43 6.55
CA ARG A 212 0.16 33.77 5.67
C ARG A 212 -1.19 34.50 5.63
N PHE A 213 -1.59 35.14 6.71
CA PHE A 213 -2.94 35.70 6.81
C PHE A 213 -3.00 37.20 7.03
N GLN A 214 -1.89 37.95 6.84
CA GLN A 214 -1.84 39.39 6.79
C GLN A 214 -2.49 40.07 8.02
N GLY A 215 -2.31 39.48 9.21
CA GLY A 215 -2.84 39.99 10.48
C GLY A 215 -4.18 39.35 10.90
N ASP A 216 -4.76 38.42 10.14
CA ASP A 216 -5.98 37.73 10.56
C ASP A 216 -5.63 36.59 11.55
N ARG A 217 -5.64 36.93 12.82
CA ARG A 217 -5.35 36.02 13.92
C ARG A 217 -6.34 34.85 13.99
N ALA A 218 -7.63 35.08 13.76
CA ALA A 218 -8.63 34.04 13.84
C ALA A 218 -8.42 32.95 12.77
N ARG A 219 -7.95 33.36 11.59
CA ARG A 219 -7.56 32.41 10.55
C ARG A 219 -6.27 31.67 10.90
N ALA A 220 -5.31 32.35 11.50
CA ALA A 220 -4.06 31.77 11.94
C ALA A 220 -4.28 30.68 13.00
N GLU A 221 -5.13 30.94 13.99
CA GLU A 221 -5.51 29.97 15.02
C GLU A 221 -6.17 28.73 14.42
N ARG A 222 -7.15 28.91 13.54
CA ARG A 222 -7.80 27.78 12.84
C ARG A 222 -6.82 26.96 12.00
N MET A 223 -5.85 27.61 11.36
CA MET A 223 -4.82 26.92 10.58
C MET A 223 -3.91 26.08 11.48
N PHE A 224 -3.44 26.65 12.58
CA PHE A 224 -2.64 25.96 13.57
C PHE A 224 -3.35 24.72 14.12
N GLU A 225 -4.58 24.88 14.60
CA GLU A 225 -5.38 23.75 15.14
C GLU A 225 -5.59 22.65 14.10
N ARG A 226 -5.87 23.03 12.85
CA ARG A 226 -6.02 22.09 11.76
C ARG A 226 -4.74 21.31 11.45
N ASP A 227 -3.60 21.99 11.45
CA ASP A 227 -2.33 21.34 11.14
C ASP A 227 -1.88 20.42 12.28
N VAL A 228 -2.07 20.81 13.53
CA VAL A 228 -1.86 19.91 14.67
C VAL A 228 -2.79 18.70 14.63
N GLN A 229 -4.07 18.90 14.27
CA GLN A 229 -5.02 17.79 14.16
C GLN A 229 -4.62 16.78 13.09
N LYS A 230 -4.13 17.21 11.91
CA LYS A 230 -3.62 16.32 10.87
C LYS A 230 -2.46 15.46 11.37
N LEU A 231 -1.58 16.02 12.21
CA LEU A 231 -0.47 15.27 12.81
C LEU A 231 -0.98 14.25 13.83
N ARG A 232 -1.96 14.59 14.65
CA ARG A 232 -2.60 13.67 15.61
C ARG A 232 -3.35 12.55 14.91
N ASP A 233 -3.94 12.83 13.77
CA ASP A 233 -4.67 11.82 12.98
C ASP A 233 -3.77 10.66 12.54
N ILE A 234 -2.43 10.79 12.56
CA ILE A 234 -1.48 9.68 12.34
C ILE A 234 -1.72 8.51 13.30
N GLN A 235 -2.31 8.77 14.47
CA GLN A 235 -2.73 7.72 15.39
C GLN A 235 -3.71 6.74 14.76
N ARG A 236 -4.51 7.18 13.80
CA ARG A 236 -5.54 6.38 13.13
C ARG A 236 -4.97 5.39 12.09
N ILE A 237 -3.66 5.36 11.89
CA ILE A 237 -3.04 4.37 10.99
C ILE A 237 -3.41 2.95 11.40
N ASP A 238 -3.41 2.66 12.69
CA ASP A 238 -3.77 1.32 13.20
C ASP A 238 -5.21 0.96 12.84
N ASP A 239 -6.16 1.89 13.00
CA ASP A 239 -7.58 1.68 12.66
C ASP A 239 -7.77 1.39 11.15
N TYR A 240 -6.92 1.97 10.30
CA TYR A 240 -6.98 1.72 8.86
C TYR A 240 -6.36 0.38 8.49
N LEU A 241 -5.30 -0.03 9.18
CA LEU A 241 -4.67 -1.33 8.98
C LEU A 241 -5.56 -2.47 9.48
N GLU A 242 -6.19 -2.33 10.66
CA GLU A 242 -7.14 -3.31 11.20
C GLU A 242 -8.40 -3.51 10.31
N ARG A 243 -8.75 -2.52 9.52
CA ARG A 243 -9.89 -2.64 8.57
C ARG A 243 -9.52 -3.32 7.25
N LEU A 244 -8.25 -3.62 7.05
CA LEU A 244 -7.77 -4.39 5.89
C LEU A 244 -7.84 -5.89 6.16
N ASP A 245 -7.91 -6.32 7.44
CA ASP A 245 -8.20 -7.68 7.88
C ASP A 245 -9.71 -7.99 7.73
#